data_543231256c745f134d181aad333aba3e
#
_entry.id   543231256c745f134d181aad333aba3e
#
_cell.length_a   1.000
_cell.length_b   1.000
_cell.length_c   1.000
_cell.angle_alpha   90.00
_cell.angle_beta   90.00
_cell.angle_gamma   90.00
#
_symmetry.space_group_name_H-M   'P 1'
#
loop_
_entity.id
_entity.type
_entity.pdbx_description
1 polymer ?
#
loop_
_entity_poly.entity_id
_entity_poly.type
_entity_poly.pdbx_seq_one_letter_code
_entity_poly.pdbx_strand_id
1 'polypeptide(L)'
;MPKFFSSFAALNITQFLTALNDNLYKLLLVFFLISLEGQEHSNTILSLAGAIFVIPFLIFASVSGTLADRFSKRSIIYVTRLTEILTTSLGVVAFAFHSAVGGYAVLFLMAVQSTLFSPCKYGIIPEIVPKTKISHYNGVITATTYLAIIFGTFLASFISEVTHKNFILSVTFCVAIAAMGLITSLRIEKTEPQAAEKRVSAKFITVIINTLKNANKKRYLVTTIVFGAYFLFMGAYTQLNIIPFALQSLHLSEIYGGYLFLMTAIGIGLGSFFAGQSSGKEVELGFVPLAAMGVTLCFLGLYFFQVHFYVVVPMLILVGVFGGFYIVPIDAFIQLASPDEDRGQNVATANFMSFIGVIFASGLLALLGNGFGFSAAQGFLVVGVITGVMSLVLLLVFADQLLRLLISVGARLFLHIRIWGKNRLQLKEPTLLVAPRRSWLDTIIVMTALPRLVHYIVPVEDGQQTRSAFYRWLRLIPLHETHFDPIDSVMLTAVRRELASGNSVCLMLPDDHISPSLEEWEIKLRELLKETKVPVLPLHISKQPIDPHLGPVSQLFSLRHHAIKISFGSPQQGD
;
A
#
# COMPACT_ATOMS: atom_id res chain seq x y z
N MET A 1 -13.48 3.71 24.69
CA MET A 1 -12.76 3.54 23.39
C MET A 1 -13.02 2.12 22.90
N PRO A 2 -13.33 1.89 21.64
CA PRO A 2 -13.62 0.54 21.15
C PRO A 2 -12.39 -0.36 21.30
N LYS A 3 -12.59 -1.62 21.69
CA LYS A 3 -11.54 -2.65 21.88
C LYS A 3 -10.56 -2.76 20.68
N PHE A 4 -11.05 -2.52 19.46
CA PHE A 4 -10.26 -2.55 18.22
C PHE A 4 -9.07 -1.57 18.19
N PHE A 5 -9.23 -0.36 18.73
CA PHE A 5 -8.12 0.62 18.80
C PHE A 5 -7.02 0.12 19.76
N SER A 6 -7.40 -0.54 20.85
CA SER A 6 -6.46 -1.11 21.82
C SER A 6 -5.60 -2.23 21.20
N SER A 7 -6.19 -3.14 20.40
CA SER A 7 -5.47 -4.24 19.73
C SER A 7 -4.52 -3.74 18.65
N PHE A 8 -4.94 -2.77 17.83
CA PHE A 8 -4.07 -2.16 16.82
C PHE A 8 -2.91 -1.39 17.47
N ALA A 9 -3.16 -0.63 18.53
CA ALA A 9 -2.10 0.08 19.24
C ALA A 9 -1.04 -0.88 19.78
N ALA A 10 -1.47 -2.02 20.36
CA ALA A 10 -0.59 -3.06 20.83
C ALA A 10 0.25 -3.67 19.69
N LEU A 11 -0.37 -3.98 18.54
CA LEU A 11 0.32 -4.44 17.34
C LEU A 11 1.36 -3.42 16.87
N ASN A 12 0.97 -2.14 16.81
CA ASN A 12 1.85 -1.08 16.31
C ASN A 12 3.06 -0.84 17.24
N ILE A 13 2.87 -0.89 18.55
CA ILE A 13 3.97 -0.81 19.52
C ILE A 13 4.87 -2.05 19.40
N THR A 14 4.28 -3.24 19.32
CA THR A 14 5.05 -4.49 19.16
C THR A 14 5.92 -4.46 17.91
N GLN A 15 5.39 -4.05 16.76
CA GLN A 15 6.14 -3.98 15.51
C GLN A 15 7.18 -2.85 15.51
N PHE A 16 6.90 -1.72 16.17
CA PHE A 16 7.86 -0.64 16.38
C PHE A 16 9.08 -1.14 17.16
N LEU A 17 8.85 -1.80 18.29
CA LEU A 17 9.93 -2.35 19.13
C LEU A 17 10.73 -3.42 18.39
N THR A 18 10.07 -4.23 17.55
CA THR A 18 10.77 -5.22 16.71
C THR A 18 11.68 -4.57 15.69
N ALA A 19 11.15 -3.63 14.89
CA ALA A 19 11.93 -2.97 13.85
C ALA A 19 13.08 -2.14 14.46
N LEU A 20 12.85 -1.54 15.60
CA LEU A 20 13.88 -0.84 16.39
C LEU A 20 14.97 -1.82 16.82
N ASN A 21 14.59 -2.96 17.40
CA ASN A 21 15.52 -3.96 17.91
C ASN A 21 16.36 -4.62 16.82
N ASP A 22 15.74 -4.93 15.67
CA ASP A 22 16.44 -5.50 14.50
C ASP A 22 17.55 -4.54 14.00
N ASN A 23 17.28 -3.24 13.92
CA ASN A 23 18.25 -2.25 13.46
C ASN A 23 19.29 -1.93 14.53
N LEU A 24 18.89 -1.90 15.80
CA LEU A 24 19.79 -1.74 16.94
C LEU A 24 20.80 -2.88 16.98
N TYR A 25 20.37 -4.15 17.00
CA TYR A 25 21.24 -5.30 17.06
C TYR A 25 22.18 -5.38 15.84
N LYS A 26 21.64 -5.19 14.63
CA LYS A 26 22.43 -5.21 13.39
C LYS A 26 23.60 -4.23 13.45
N LEU A 27 23.34 -3.01 13.90
CA LEU A 27 24.38 -1.98 13.93
C LEU A 27 25.35 -2.17 15.09
N LEU A 28 24.87 -2.62 16.27
CA LEU A 28 25.75 -3.01 17.38
C LEU A 28 26.69 -4.16 16.98
N LEU A 29 26.20 -5.16 16.24
CA LEU A 29 27.03 -6.24 15.70
C LEU A 29 28.11 -5.70 14.76
N VAL A 30 27.77 -4.78 13.85
CA VAL A 30 28.74 -4.15 12.95
C VAL A 30 29.82 -3.42 13.75
N PHE A 31 29.45 -2.61 14.74
CA PHE A 31 30.44 -1.91 15.59
C PHE A 31 31.31 -2.87 16.41
N PHE A 32 30.72 -3.93 16.94
CA PHE A 32 31.44 -4.98 17.65
C PHE A 32 32.47 -5.67 16.75
N LEU A 33 32.09 -6.08 15.54
CA LEU A 33 32.98 -6.75 14.59
C LEU A 33 34.10 -5.82 14.10
N ILE A 34 33.81 -4.55 13.84
CA ILE A 34 34.83 -3.54 13.50
C ILE A 34 35.83 -3.40 14.65
N SER A 35 35.37 -3.49 15.90
CA SER A 35 36.28 -3.44 17.06
C SER A 35 37.18 -4.68 17.19
N LEU A 36 36.77 -5.83 16.64
CA LEU A 36 37.53 -7.09 16.64
C LEU A 36 38.46 -7.22 15.43
N GLU A 37 37.97 -6.89 14.24
CA GLU A 37 38.64 -7.19 12.95
C GLU A 37 39.34 -5.95 12.35
N GLY A 38 39.04 -4.77 12.85
CA GLY A 38 39.63 -3.51 12.38
C GLY A 38 38.76 -2.75 11.37
N GLN A 39 39.03 -1.47 11.21
CA GLN A 39 38.30 -0.54 10.35
C GLN A 39 38.42 -0.88 8.84
N GLU A 40 39.52 -1.48 8.44
CA GLU A 40 39.79 -1.88 7.06
C GLU A 40 38.79 -2.92 6.53
N HIS A 41 38.17 -3.71 7.41
CA HIS A 41 37.16 -4.72 7.07
C HIS A 41 35.71 -4.19 7.17
N SER A 42 35.49 -2.92 7.49
CA SER A 42 34.17 -2.35 7.78
C SER A 42 33.16 -2.54 6.63
N ASN A 43 33.58 -2.37 5.37
CA ASN A 43 32.71 -2.57 4.20
C ASN A 43 32.29 -4.04 4.03
N THR A 44 33.22 -4.97 4.28
CA THR A 44 32.94 -6.41 4.21
C THR A 44 31.97 -6.83 5.30
N ILE A 45 32.20 -6.38 6.54
CA ILE A 45 31.34 -6.63 7.70
C ILE A 45 29.92 -6.12 7.44
N LEU A 46 29.78 -4.88 6.97
CA LEU A 46 28.49 -4.26 6.69
C LEU A 46 27.74 -5.00 5.56
N SER A 47 28.44 -5.36 4.49
CA SER A 47 27.87 -6.10 3.37
C SER A 47 27.42 -7.50 3.78
N LEU A 48 28.23 -8.21 4.58
CA LEU A 48 27.90 -9.54 5.07
C LEU A 48 26.72 -9.51 6.04
N ALA A 49 26.69 -8.56 6.96
CA ALA A 49 25.53 -8.35 7.86
C ALA A 49 24.24 -8.06 7.07
N GLY A 50 24.32 -7.24 6.03
CA GLY A 50 23.21 -6.98 5.13
C GLY A 50 22.72 -8.24 4.41
N ALA A 51 23.63 -9.03 3.84
CA ALA A 51 23.31 -10.27 3.14
C ALA A 51 22.67 -11.31 4.07
N ILE A 52 23.27 -11.53 5.26
CA ILE A 52 22.75 -12.47 6.27
C ILE A 52 21.33 -12.09 6.71
N PHE A 53 21.04 -10.81 6.81
CA PHE A 53 19.70 -10.33 7.16
C PHE A 53 18.66 -10.59 6.06
N VAL A 54 19.04 -10.52 4.78
CA VAL A 54 18.13 -10.70 3.62
C VAL A 54 17.83 -12.16 3.32
N ILE A 55 18.80 -13.06 3.46
CA ILE A 55 18.68 -14.48 3.09
C ILE A 55 17.46 -15.18 3.70
N PRO A 56 17.10 -15.03 5.00
CA PRO A 56 15.92 -15.67 5.56
C PRO A 56 14.61 -15.25 4.89
N PHE A 57 14.47 -13.99 4.48
CA PHE A 57 13.29 -13.50 3.78
C PHE A 57 13.09 -14.16 2.40
N LEU A 58 14.15 -14.61 1.76
CA LEU A 58 14.07 -15.36 0.51
C LEU A 58 13.75 -16.83 0.73
N ILE A 59 14.40 -17.46 1.71
CA ILE A 59 14.27 -18.91 1.93
C ILE A 59 12.94 -19.25 2.63
N PHE A 60 12.55 -18.48 3.65
CA PHE A 60 11.42 -18.81 4.51
C PHE A 60 10.12 -18.07 4.17
N ALA A 61 10.09 -17.23 3.11
CA ALA A 61 8.90 -16.48 2.72
C ALA A 61 7.64 -17.37 2.55
N SER A 62 7.77 -18.45 1.78
CA SER A 62 6.63 -19.36 1.54
C SER A 62 6.15 -20.06 2.81
N VAL A 63 7.08 -20.45 3.67
CA VAL A 63 6.78 -21.08 4.97
C VAL A 63 6.05 -20.09 5.87
N SER A 64 6.56 -18.86 5.97
CA SER A 64 5.99 -17.82 6.81
C SER A 64 4.55 -17.47 6.40
N GLY A 65 4.28 -17.37 5.10
CA GLY A 65 2.94 -17.14 4.56
C GLY A 65 1.98 -18.27 4.88
N THR A 66 2.41 -19.53 4.65
CA THR A 66 1.60 -20.71 4.97
C THR A 66 1.28 -20.79 6.46
N LEU A 67 2.25 -20.53 7.33
CA LEU A 67 2.04 -20.51 8.77
C LEU A 67 1.08 -19.39 9.19
N ALA A 68 1.19 -18.20 8.60
CA ALA A 68 0.32 -17.06 8.87
C ALA A 68 -1.16 -17.33 8.49
N ASP A 69 -1.41 -18.16 7.46
CA ASP A 69 -2.77 -18.59 7.09
C ASP A 69 -3.28 -19.75 7.95
N ARG A 70 -2.38 -20.68 8.30
CA ARG A 70 -2.71 -21.91 9.03
C ARG A 70 -2.99 -21.68 10.52
N PHE A 71 -2.27 -20.77 11.15
CA PHE A 71 -2.36 -20.53 12.59
C PHE A 71 -2.94 -19.15 12.88
N SER A 72 -3.42 -18.94 14.11
CA SER A 72 -3.77 -17.61 14.59
C SER A 72 -2.54 -16.68 14.46
N LYS A 73 -2.70 -15.58 13.73
CA LYS A 73 -1.62 -14.62 13.52
C LYS A 73 -1.09 -14.04 14.84
N ARG A 74 -1.99 -13.82 15.81
CA ARG A 74 -1.61 -13.41 17.16
C ARG A 74 -0.70 -14.43 17.83
N SER A 75 -0.96 -15.72 17.67
CA SER A 75 -0.12 -16.77 18.29
C SER A 75 1.28 -16.81 17.69
N ILE A 76 1.40 -16.61 16.37
CA ILE A 76 2.71 -16.52 15.72
C ILE A 76 3.45 -15.26 16.18
N ILE A 77 2.76 -14.11 16.26
CA ILE A 77 3.34 -12.87 16.81
C ILE A 77 3.88 -13.11 18.22
N TYR A 78 3.11 -13.75 19.08
CA TYR A 78 3.55 -14.06 20.45
C TYR A 78 4.79 -14.97 20.48
N VAL A 79 4.78 -16.07 19.71
CA VAL A 79 5.92 -17.00 19.64
C VAL A 79 7.16 -16.31 19.08
N THR A 80 7.03 -15.51 18.03
CA THR A 80 8.17 -14.76 17.49
C THR A 80 8.74 -13.74 18.50
N ARG A 81 7.90 -13.14 19.37
CA ARG A 81 8.40 -12.25 20.46
C ARG A 81 9.12 -13.04 21.55
N LEU A 82 8.63 -14.22 21.88
CA LEU A 82 9.31 -15.10 22.85
C LEU A 82 10.66 -15.58 22.31
N THR A 83 10.72 -16.01 21.05
CA THR A 83 11.98 -16.41 20.40
C THR A 83 12.96 -15.25 20.24
N GLU A 84 12.48 -13.99 20.10
CA GLU A 84 13.35 -12.81 20.06
C GLU A 84 14.13 -12.61 21.36
N ILE A 85 13.50 -12.81 22.51
CA ILE A 85 14.18 -12.74 23.81
C ILE A 85 15.30 -13.80 23.87
N LEU A 86 15.01 -15.03 23.48
CA LEU A 86 15.99 -16.11 23.49
C LEU A 86 17.16 -15.80 22.52
N THR A 87 16.84 -15.34 21.31
CA THR A 87 17.83 -15.02 20.28
C THR A 87 18.72 -13.85 20.70
N THR A 88 18.14 -12.76 21.24
CA THR A 88 18.94 -11.61 21.71
C THR A 88 19.77 -11.97 22.95
N SER A 89 19.27 -12.88 23.82
CA SER A 89 20.05 -13.38 24.95
C SER A 89 21.26 -14.21 24.47
N LEU A 90 21.10 -15.04 23.41
CA LEU A 90 22.25 -15.69 22.76
C LEU A 90 23.22 -14.66 22.16
N GLY A 91 22.74 -13.49 21.74
CA GLY A 91 23.59 -12.37 21.31
C GLY A 91 24.50 -11.87 22.43
N VAL A 92 23.99 -11.76 23.65
CA VAL A 92 24.82 -11.40 24.82
C VAL A 92 25.93 -12.43 25.02
N VAL A 93 25.62 -13.72 24.91
CA VAL A 93 26.59 -14.80 25.02
C VAL A 93 27.62 -14.74 23.90
N ALA A 94 27.18 -14.55 22.65
CA ALA A 94 28.08 -14.45 21.48
C ALA A 94 29.09 -13.29 21.64
N PHE A 95 28.65 -12.15 22.15
CA PHE A 95 29.51 -11.00 22.37
C PHE A 95 30.46 -11.20 23.57
N ALA A 96 30.01 -11.89 24.62
CA ALA A 96 30.85 -12.25 25.76
C ALA A 96 32.01 -13.18 25.37
N PHE A 97 31.77 -14.11 24.44
CA PHE A 97 32.81 -15.01 23.90
C PHE A 97 33.57 -14.40 22.71
N HIS A 98 33.36 -13.14 22.37
CA HIS A 98 33.99 -12.46 21.22
C HIS A 98 33.85 -13.23 19.89
N SER A 99 32.69 -13.89 19.70
CA SER A 99 32.42 -14.76 18.56
C SER A 99 31.77 -14.01 17.40
N ALA A 100 32.52 -13.73 16.34
CA ALA A 100 31.96 -13.16 15.10
C ALA A 100 30.88 -14.08 14.49
N VAL A 101 31.17 -15.38 14.41
CA VAL A 101 30.24 -16.39 13.89
C VAL A 101 28.95 -16.44 14.73
N GLY A 102 29.07 -16.38 16.07
CA GLY A 102 27.94 -16.31 16.98
C GLY A 102 27.09 -15.06 16.75
N GLY A 103 27.72 -13.92 16.56
CA GLY A 103 27.05 -12.65 16.27
C GLY A 103 26.24 -12.70 14.95
N TYR A 104 26.84 -13.21 13.88
CA TYR A 104 26.15 -13.42 12.59
C TYR A 104 25.05 -14.49 12.68
N ALA A 105 25.24 -15.57 13.44
CA ALA A 105 24.21 -16.59 13.64
C ALA A 105 22.98 -16.00 14.35
N VAL A 106 23.17 -15.17 15.36
CA VAL A 106 22.08 -14.46 16.03
C VAL A 106 21.38 -13.50 15.08
N LEU A 107 22.10 -12.74 14.26
CA LEU A 107 21.51 -11.87 13.24
C LEU A 107 20.65 -12.66 12.25
N PHE A 108 21.13 -13.83 11.81
CA PHE A 108 20.35 -14.73 10.96
C PHE A 108 19.05 -15.20 11.65
N LEU A 109 19.13 -15.62 12.91
CA LEU A 109 17.95 -16.05 13.68
C LEU A 109 16.96 -14.90 13.91
N MET A 110 17.43 -13.68 14.14
CA MET A 110 16.58 -12.48 14.21
C MET A 110 15.87 -12.24 12.88
N ALA A 111 16.57 -12.38 11.76
CA ALA A 111 15.97 -12.23 10.43
C ALA A 111 14.95 -13.35 10.13
N VAL A 112 15.17 -14.60 10.57
CA VAL A 112 14.21 -15.70 10.47
C VAL A 112 12.91 -15.35 11.21
N GLN A 113 13.00 -14.89 12.46
CA GLN A 113 11.82 -14.51 13.22
C GLN A 113 11.08 -13.30 12.61
N SER A 114 11.81 -12.30 12.11
CA SER A 114 11.23 -11.15 11.41
C SER A 114 10.53 -11.55 10.11
N THR A 115 11.05 -12.57 9.42
CA THR A 115 10.38 -13.19 8.25
C THR A 115 9.06 -13.84 8.63
N LEU A 116 9.00 -14.57 9.75
CA LEU A 116 7.76 -15.19 10.25
C LEU A 116 6.76 -14.15 10.76
N PHE A 117 7.24 -13.08 11.36
CA PHE A 117 6.42 -11.99 11.90
C PHE A 117 5.75 -11.16 10.79
N SER A 118 6.44 -10.89 9.69
CA SER A 118 6.02 -9.93 8.66
C SER A 118 4.65 -10.24 8.04
N PRO A 119 4.32 -11.45 7.52
CA PRO A 119 2.99 -11.72 6.98
C PRO A 119 1.90 -11.71 8.05
N CYS A 120 2.23 -12.04 9.31
CA CYS A 120 1.29 -11.93 10.42
C CYS A 120 0.99 -10.48 10.78
N LYS A 121 2.01 -9.61 10.83
CA LYS A 121 1.87 -8.18 11.09
C LYS A 121 0.90 -7.48 10.14
N TYR A 122 1.06 -7.70 8.85
CA TYR A 122 0.22 -7.10 7.82
C TYR A 122 -1.12 -7.85 7.64
N GLY A 123 -1.09 -9.17 7.70
CA GLY A 123 -2.27 -10.01 7.50
C GLY A 123 -3.32 -9.90 8.61
N ILE A 124 -2.94 -9.53 9.85
CA ILE A 124 -3.85 -9.36 10.98
C ILE A 124 -4.63 -8.03 10.92
N ILE A 125 -4.12 -7.00 10.21
CA ILE A 125 -4.74 -5.67 10.18
C ILE A 125 -6.22 -5.74 9.76
N PRO A 126 -6.61 -6.40 8.65
CA PRO A 126 -8.01 -6.49 8.26
C PRO A 126 -8.90 -7.29 9.22
N GLU A 127 -8.29 -8.05 10.15
CA GLU A 127 -9.01 -8.84 11.16
C GLU A 127 -9.32 -8.03 12.41
N ILE A 128 -8.48 -7.03 12.74
CA ILE A 128 -8.58 -6.25 13.98
C ILE A 128 -9.05 -4.80 13.78
N VAL A 129 -9.15 -4.32 12.51
CA VAL A 129 -9.60 -2.96 12.20
C VAL A 129 -10.71 -2.96 11.14
N PRO A 130 -11.56 -1.92 11.11
CA PRO A 130 -12.56 -1.79 10.05
C PRO A 130 -11.93 -1.71 8.66
N LYS A 131 -12.47 -2.47 7.69
CA LYS A 131 -11.97 -2.51 6.30
C LYS A 131 -11.87 -1.11 5.67
N THR A 132 -12.75 -0.19 6.06
CA THR A 132 -12.78 1.21 5.59
C THR A 132 -11.61 2.08 6.08
N LYS A 133 -10.78 1.59 7.01
CA LYS A 133 -9.66 2.33 7.60
C LYS A 133 -8.30 1.64 7.37
N ILE A 134 -8.25 0.57 6.58
CA ILE A 134 -7.02 -0.22 6.38
C ILE A 134 -5.88 0.66 5.84
N SER A 135 -6.13 1.55 4.85
CA SER A 135 -5.10 2.47 4.36
C SER A 135 -4.55 3.38 5.45
N HIS A 136 -5.42 3.92 6.31
CA HIS A 136 -4.99 4.74 7.45
C HIS A 136 -4.07 3.96 8.40
N TYR A 137 -4.46 2.74 8.77
CA TYR A 137 -3.66 1.92 9.69
C TYR A 137 -2.37 1.42 9.05
N ASN A 138 -2.35 1.12 7.75
CA ASN A 138 -1.11 0.84 7.01
C ASN A 138 -0.18 2.06 6.98
N GLY A 139 -0.71 3.26 6.74
CA GLY A 139 0.06 4.50 6.81
C GLY A 139 0.72 4.69 8.17
N VAL A 140 0.01 4.43 9.27
CA VAL A 140 0.55 4.51 10.63
C VAL A 140 1.63 3.46 10.87
N ILE A 141 1.41 2.19 10.48
CA ILE A 141 2.41 1.12 10.64
C ILE A 141 3.67 1.44 9.83
N THR A 142 3.53 1.87 8.59
CA THR A 142 4.69 2.20 7.74
C THR A 142 5.45 3.39 8.32
N ALA A 143 4.77 4.46 8.71
CA ALA A 143 5.39 5.62 9.34
C ALA A 143 6.17 5.25 10.61
N THR A 144 5.55 4.46 11.50
CA THR A 144 6.19 4.03 12.75
C THR A 144 7.31 3.01 12.51
N THR A 145 7.25 2.20 11.43
CA THR A 145 8.36 1.31 11.04
C THR A 145 9.60 2.12 10.65
N TYR A 146 9.46 3.15 9.81
CA TYR A 146 10.59 3.99 9.44
C TYR A 146 11.11 4.80 10.63
N LEU A 147 10.23 5.28 11.50
CA LEU A 147 10.62 5.91 12.76
C LEU A 147 11.42 4.94 13.65
N ALA A 148 11.02 3.68 13.74
CA ALA A 148 11.74 2.65 14.49
C ALA A 148 13.13 2.36 13.90
N ILE A 149 13.27 2.33 12.58
CA ILE A 149 14.57 2.18 11.90
C ILE A 149 15.51 3.34 12.30
N ILE A 150 15.00 4.58 12.24
CA ILE A 150 15.75 5.78 12.62
C ILE A 150 16.20 5.71 14.08
N PHE A 151 15.26 5.45 14.99
CA PHE A 151 15.57 5.35 16.40
C PHE A 151 16.50 4.18 16.72
N GLY A 152 16.33 3.03 16.06
CA GLY A 152 17.19 1.87 16.25
C GLY A 152 18.64 2.13 15.84
N THR A 153 18.84 2.78 14.69
CA THR A 153 20.20 3.16 14.24
C THR A 153 20.84 4.21 15.12
N PHE A 154 20.09 5.24 15.53
CA PHE A 154 20.57 6.25 16.47
C PHE A 154 20.91 5.62 17.83
N LEU A 155 20.03 4.80 18.37
CA LEU A 155 20.18 4.17 19.67
C LEU A 155 21.42 3.25 19.71
N ALA A 156 21.77 2.59 18.61
CA ALA A 156 22.97 1.76 18.51
C ALA A 156 24.24 2.59 18.76
N SER A 157 24.36 3.73 18.09
CA SER A 157 25.49 4.64 18.27
C SER A 157 25.50 5.22 19.68
N PHE A 158 24.35 5.70 20.16
CA PHE A 158 24.22 6.31 21.48
C PHE A 158 24.56 5.33 22.62
N ILE A 159 24.01 4.11 22.60
CA ILE A 159 24.27 3.08 23.62
C ILE A 159 25.74 2.66 23.57
N SER A 160 26.32 2.46 22.38
CA SER A 160 27.74 2.11 22.25
C SER A 160 28.66 3.18 22.87
N GLU A 161 28.31 4.45 22.70
CA GLU A 161 29.09 5.56 23.30
C GLU A 161 28.90 5.64 24.82
N VAL A 162 27.66 5.64 25.32
CA VAL A 162 27.34 5.72 26.75
C VAL A 162 27.89 4.54 27.55
N THR A 163 27.92 3.35 26.94
CA THR A 163 28.51 2.16 27.58
C THR A 163 30.03 2.07 27.40
N HIS A 164 30.68 3.09 26.85
CA HIS A 164 32.12 3.09 26.56
C HIS A 164 32.55 1.87 25.73
N LYS A 165 31.75 1.52 24.70
CA LYS A 165 31.96 0.34 23.83
C LYS A 165 31.91 -1.00 24.59
N ASN A 166 31.23 -1.06 25.72
CA ASN A 166 30.91 -2.35 26.34
C ASN A 166 29.75 -2.99 25.59
N PHE A 167 30.07 -3.74 24.53
CA PHE A 167 29.08 -4.34 23.64
C PHE A 167 28.21 -5.39 24.33
N ILE A 168 28.70 -6.07 25.38
CA ILE A 168 27.92 -7.01 26.18
C ILE A 168 26.75 -6.26 26.86
N LEU A 169 27.06 -5.15 27.51
CA LEU A 169 26.04 -4.30 28.13
C LEU A 169 25.11 -3.69 27.08
N SER A 170 25.65 -3.27 25.93
CA SER A 170 24.86 -2.71 24.83
C SER A 170 23.81 -3.69 24.30
N VAL A 171 24.14 -4.96 24.13
CA VAL A 171 23.18 -5.97 23.62
C VAL A 171 22.15 -6.37 24.68
N THR A 172 22.41 -6.17 25.99
CA THR A 172 21.36 -6.41 27.02
C THR A 172 20.15 -5.46 26.85
N PHE A 173 20.35 -4.28 26.26
CA PHE A 173 19.23 -3.40 25.90
C PHE A 173 18.33 -4.03 24.82
N CYS A 174 18.88 -4.81 23.88
CA CYS A 174 18.08 -5.55 22.92
C CYS A 174 17.16 -6.57 23.62
N VAL A 175 17.65 -7.25 24.64
CA VAL A 175 16.84 -8.19 25.44
C VAL A 175 15.70 -7.46 26.16
N ALA A 176 15.98 -6.29 26.75
CA ALA A 176 14.96 -5.48 27.40
C ALA A 176 13.87 -5.01 26.43
N ILE A 177 14.26 -4.57 25.23
CA ILE A 177 13.32 -4.16 24.16
C ILE A 177 12.49 -5.36 23.71
N ALA A 178 13.09 -6.53 23.52
CA ALA A 178 12.39 -7.76 23.16
C ALA A 178 11.35 -8.14 24.25
N ALA A 179 11.70 -8.03 25.52
CA ALA A 179 10.77 -8.28 26.65
C ALA A 179 9.59 -7.29 26.64
N MET A 180 9.82 -6.01 26.39
CA MET A 180 8.75 -5.02 26.21
C MET A 180 7.86 -5.39 25.00
N GLY A 181 8.46 -5.83 23.89
CA GLY A 181 7.74 -6.31 22.71
C GLY A 181 6.85 -7.52 23.01
N LEU A 182 7.33 -8.46 23.85
CA LEU A 182 6.52 -9.59 24.30
C LEU A 182 5.32 -9.13 25.14
N ILE A 183 5.54 -8.25 26.12
CA ILE A 183 4.48 -7.72 27.00
C ILE A 183 3.39 -7.01 26.18
N THR A 184 3.77 -6.21 25.20
CA THR A 184 2.80 -5.51 24.36
C THR A 184 2.03 -6.48 23.45
N SER A 185 2.68 -7.54 22.95
CA SER A 185 2.05 -8.55 22.10
C SER A 185 0.91 -9.31 22.80
N LEU A 186 0.96 -9.45 24.13
CA LEU A 186 -0.09 -10.10 24.91
C LEU A 186 -1.45 -9.38 24.83
N ARG A 187 -1.43 -8.06 24.54
CA ARG A 187 -2.64 -7.23 24.41
C ARG A 187 -3.28 -7.29 23.02
N ILE A 188 -2.64 -7.96 22.05
CA ILE A 188 -3.22 -8.18 20.73
C ILE A 188 -4.35 -9.18 20.84
N GLU A 189 -5.50 -8.87 20.25
CA GLU A 189 -6.67 -9.74 20.26
C GLU A 189 -6.41 -11.04 19.49
N LYS A 190 -6.93 -12.16 20.01
CA LYS A 190 -6.75 -13.46 19.35
C LYS A 190 -7.61 -13.50 18.09
N THR A 191 -6.99 -13.86 16.97
CA THR A 191 -7.66 -14.06 15.69
C THR A 191 -7.77 -15.55 15.38
N GLU A 192 -8.76 -15.93 14.57
CA GLU A 192 -8.94 -17.32 14.17
C GLU A 192 -8.03 -17.68 12.99
N PRO A 193 -7.59 -18.95 12.87
CA PRO A 193 -6.93 -19.46 11.69
C PRO A 193 -7.85 -19.35 10.47
N GLN A 194 -7.34 -18.88 9.34
CA GLN A 194 -8.15 -18.71 8.13
C GLN A 194 -8.09 -19.94 7.21
N ALA A 195 -7.02 -20.76 7.31
CA ALA A 195 -6.82 -21.97 6.50
C ALA A 195 -6.10 -23.06 7.32
N ALA A 196 -6.75 -23.59 8.36
CA ALA A 196 -6.16 -24.52 9.33
C ALA A 196 -5.61 -25.83 8.69
N GLU A 197 -6.16 -26.26 7.56
CA GLU A 197 -5.75 -27.48 6.85
C GLU A 197 -4.57 -27.27 5.89
N LYS A 198 -4.12 -26.02 5.69
CA LYS A 198 -3.04 -25.69 4.75
C LYS A 198 -1.72 -26.34 5.19
N ARG A 199 -1.05 -27.03 4.28
CA ARG A 199 0.22 -27.74 4.58
C ARG A 199 1.42 -26.95 4.10
N VAL A 200 2.48 -26.94 4.89
CA VAL A 200 3.77 -26.38 4.50
C VAL A 200 4.39 -27.26 3.42
N SER A 201 4.80 -26.64 2.32
CA SER A 201 5.45 -27.34 1.20
C SER A 201 6.95 -27.02 1.17
N ALA A 202 7.77 -28.01 0.96
CA ALA A 202 9.22 -27.84 0.74
C ALA A 202 9.54 -27.18 -0.63
N LYS A 203 8.58 -27.21 -1.58
CA LYS A 203 8.74 -26.62 -2.92
C LYS A 203 8.37 -25.14 -2.90
N PHE A 204 9.16 -24.33 -2.19
CA PHE A 204 8.84 -22.92 -1.93
C PHE A 204 8.64 -22.07 -3.21
N ILE A 205 9.47 -22.26 -4.24
CA ILE A 205 9.34 -21.55 -5.53
C ILE A 205 8.01 -21.90 -6.21
N THR A 206 7.62 -23.18 -6.21
CA THR A 206 6.34 -23.62 -6.78
C THR A 206 5.15 -22.98 -6.06
N VAL A 207 5.23 -22.87 -4.73
CA VAL A 207 4.19 -22.20 -3.92
C VAL A 207 4.08 -20.73 -4.32
N ILE A 208 5.20 -20.00 -4.43
CA ILE A 208 5.20 -18.59 -4.83
C ILE A 208 4.61 -18.41 -6.24
N ILE A 209 5.03 -19.24 -7.21
CA ILE A 209 4.48 -19.18 -8.58
C ILE A 209 2.97 -19.45 -8.58
N ASN A 210 2.50 -20.45 -7.84
CA ASN A 210 1.08 -20.76 -7.74
C ASN A 210 0.30 -19.64 -7.06
N THR A 211 0.87 -19.02 -6.04
CA THR A 211 0.28 -17.84 -5.38
C THR A 211 0.13 -16.69 -6.36
N LEU A 212 1.15 -16.38 -7.15
CA LEU A 212 1.07 -15.34 -8.20
C LEU A 212 0.03 -15.69 -9.28
N LYS A 213 -0.05 -16.97 -9.71
CA LYS A 213 -1.09 -17.41 -10.67
C LYS A 213 -2.50 -17.25 -10.09
N ASN A 214 -2.72 -17.58 -8.83
CA ASN A 214 -4.01 -17.40 -8.18
C ASN A 214 -4.32 -15.92 -7.95
N ALA A 215 -3.34 -15.12 -7.54
CA ALA A 215 -3.47 -13.68 -7.38
C ALA A 215 -3.83 -12.98 -8.70
N ASN A 216 -3.39 -13.52 -9.85
CA ASN A 216 -3.72 -12.97 -11.17
C ASN A 216 -5.22 -13.07 -11.53
N LYS A 217 -5.98 -13.92 -10.86
CA LYS A 217 -7.45 -13.98 -10.97
C LYS A 217 -8.14 -12.74 -10.37
N LYS A 218 -7.45 -12.01 -9.52
CA LYS A 218 -7.95 -10.76 -8.92
C LYS A 218 -7.30 -9.57 -9.61
N ARG A 219 -8.14 -8.66 -10.12
CA ARG A 219 -7.67 -7.45 -10.82
C ARG A 219 -6.69 -6.67 -9.93
N TYR A 220 -5.56 -6.28 -10.48
CA TYR A 220 -4.46 -5.52 -9.87
C TYR A 220 -3.66 -6.23 -8.76
N LEU A 221 -4.03 -7.41 -8.25
CA LEU A 221 -3.34 -8.00 -7.11
C LEU A 221 -1.88 -8.37 -7.45
N VAL A 222 -1.63 -9.06 -8.58
CA VAL A 222 -0.25 -9.35 -9.03
C VAL A 222 0.49 -8.06 -9.34
N THR A 223 -0.19 -7.12 -9.99
CA THR A 223 0.40 -5.83 -10.35
C THR A 223 0.89 -5.08 -9.10
N THR A 224 0.07 -5.02 -8.05
CA THR A 224 0.47 -4.38 -6.78
C THR A 224 1.61 -5.12 -6.09
N ILE A 225 1.67 -6.46 -6.15
CA ILE A 225 2.81 -7.24 -5.64
C ILE A 225 4.10 -6.88 -6.38
N VAL A 226 4.07 -6.83 -7.72
CA VAL A 226 5.26 -6.51 -8.53
C VAL A 226 5.72 -5.07 -8.31
N PHE A 227 4.78 -4.13 -8.29
CA PHE A 227 5.13 -2.72 -8.06
C PHE A 227 5.51 -2.41 -6.60
N GLY A 228 5.02 -3.20 -5.64
CA GLY A 228 5.52 -3.18 -4.26
C GLY A 228 7.00 -3.60 -4.19
N ALA A 229 7.39 -4.62 -4.95
CA ALA A 229 8.79 -5.03 -5.09
C ALA A 229 9.66 -3.94 -5.73
N TYR A 230 9.11 -3.22 -6.73
CA TYR A 230 9.80 -2.08 -7.34
C TYR A 230 10.04 -0.93 -6.36
N PHE A 231 9.13 -0.69 -5.43
CA PHE A 231 9.35 0.29 -4.35
C PHE A 231 10.59 -0.06 -3.50
N LEU A 232 10.73 -1.32 -3.12
CA LEU A 232 11.88 -1.75 -2.33
C LEU A 232 13.19 -1.70 -3.14
N PHE A 233 13.13 -1.94 -4.45
CA PHE A 233 14.26 -1.70 -5.36
C PHE A 233 14.70 -0.22 -5.33
N MET A 234 13.76 0.73 -5.48
CA MET A 234 14.06 2.17 -5.44
C MET A 234 14.65 2.58 -4.08
N GLY A 235 14.04 2.10 -2.99
CA GLY A 235 14.49 2.39 -1.63
C GLY A 235 15.89 1.86 -1.34
N ALA A 236 16.17 0.61 -1.71
CA ALA A 236 17.46 -0.04 -1.53
C ALA A 236 18.55 0.63 -2.40
N TYR A 237 18.22 0.95 -3.65
CA TYR A 237 19.14 1.69 -4.52
C TYR A 237 19.50 3.05 -3.92
N THR A 238 18.49 3.81 -3.47
CA THR A 238 18.71 5.09 -2.82
C THR A 238 19.60 4.95 -1.59
N GLN A 239 19.32 3.99 -0.73
CA GLN A 239 20.11 3.74 0.49
C GLN A 239 21.57 3.43 0.18
N LEU A 240 21.83 2.59 -0.83
CA LEU A 240 23.17 2.17 -1.20
C LEU A 240 23.96 3.26 -1.93
N ASN A 241 23.26 4.08 -2.75
CA ASN A 241 23.90 5.10 -3.60
C ASN A 241 24.08 6.45 -2.90
N ILE A 242 23.41 6.70 -1.75
CA ILE A 242 23.39 8.03 -1.14
C ILE A 242 24.73 8.40 -0.48
N ILE A 243 25.46 7.42 0.08
CA ILE A 243 26.80 7.65 0.66
C ILE A 243 27.82 7.98 -0.43
N PRO A 244 27.97 7.17 -1.51
CA PRO A 244 28.77 7.55 -2.67
C PRO A 244 28.40 8.92 -3.25
N PHE A 245 27.10 9.25 -3.30
CA PHE A 245 26.63 10.55 -3.79
C PHE A 245 27.09 11.71 -2.89
N ALA A 246 27.01 11.55 -1.57
CA ALA A 246 27.48 12.55 -0.62
C ALA A 246 28.99 12.82 -0.77
N LEU A 247 29.79 11.76 -0.94
CA LEU A 247 31.24 11.84 -1.13
C LEU A 247 31.62 12.45 -2.49
N GLN A 248 31.04 11.95 -3.58
CA GLN A 248 31.46 12.29 -4.94
C GLN A 248 30.90 13.63 -5.42
N SER A 249 29.62 13.92 -5.12
CA SER A 249 28.90 15.07 -5.68
C SER A 249 28.84 16.27 -4.74
N LEU A 250 28.68 16.01 -3.44
CA LEU A 250 28.57 17.08 -2.44
C LEU A 250 29.89 17.33 -1.70
N HIS A 251 30.89 16.48 -1.91
CA HIS A 251 32.18 16.53 -1.19
C HIS A 251 32.04 16.53 0.34
N LEU A 252 31.05 15.80 0.84
CA LEU A 252 30.76 15.63 2.26
C LEU A 252 31.35 14.32 2.79
N SER A 253 31.48 14.16 4.11
CA SER A 253 31.91 12.90 4.71
C SER A 253 30.80 11.83 4.69
N GLU A 254 31.16 10.56 4.92
CA GLU A 254 30.23 9.42 5.01
C GLU A 254 29.11 9.64 6.03
N ILE A 255 29.41 10.34 7.13
CA ILE A 255 28.43 10.67 8.18
C ILE A 255 27.28 11.51 7.61
N TYR A 256 27.58 12.48 6.77
CA TYR A 256 26.55 13.28 6.09
C TYR A 256 25.73 12.46 5.10
N GLY A 257 26.32 11.44 4.46
CA GLY A 257 25.56 10.46 3.66
C GLY A 257 24.51 9.71 4.50
N GLY A 258 24.85 9.34 5.73
CA GLY A 258 23.89 8.80 6.69
C GLY A 258 22.76 9.77 7.04
N TYR A 259 23.07 11.05 7.26
CA TYR A 259 22.04 12.08 7.52
C TYR A 259 21.14 12.32 6.30
N LEU A 260 21.69 12.28 5.09
CA LEU A 260 20.88 12.39 3.87
C LEU A 260 19.89 11.21 3.72
N PHE A 261 20.32 10.00 4.06
CA PHE A 261 19.41 8.85 4.10
C PHE A 261 18.33 9.00 5.17
N LEU A 262 18.69 9.55 6.33
CA LEU A 262 17.76 9.87 7.41
C LEU A 262 16.64 10.83 6.92
N MET A 263 16.99 11.85 6.12
CA MET A 263 15.99 12.77 5.53
C MET A 263 15.01 12.04 4.63
N THR A 264 15.48 11.06 3.84
CA THR A 264 14.60 10.21 3.03
C THR A 264 13.65 9.38 3.91
N ALA A 265 14.16 8.78 5.00
CA ALA A 265 13.36 7.98 5.91
C ALA A 265 12.29 8.82 6.65
N ILE A 266 12.62 10.04 7.08
CA ILE A 266 11.64 11.01 7.62
C ILE A 266 10.57 11.31 6.57
N GLY A 267 10.98 11.54 5.31
CA GLY A 267 10.06 11.74 4.19
C GLY A 267 9.08 10.58 4.03
N ILE A 268 9.57 9.32 4.07
CA ILE A 268 8.70 8.13 3.95
C ILE A 268 7.71 8.07 5.13
N GLY A 269 8.15 8.36 6.34
CA GLY A 269 7.28 8.41 7.51
C GLY A 269 6.15 9.42 7.35
N LEU A 270 6.46 10.66 6.97
CA LEU A 270 5.48 11.71 6.71
C LEU A 270 4.55 11.36 5.56
N GLY A 271 5.12 10.93 4.42
CA GLY A 271 4.35 10.55 3.24
C GLY A 271 3.38 9.40 3.51
N SER A 272 3.82 8.38 4.26
CA SER A 272 2.98 7.24 4.65
C SER A 272 1.81 7.65 5.54
N PHE A 273 2.08 8.53 6.50
CA PHE A 273 1.03 9.06 7.39
C PHE A 273 -0.02 9.84 6.61
N PHE A 274 0.39 10.76 5.74
CA PHE A 274 -0.53 11.54 4.90
C PHE A 274 -1.24 10.69 3.85
N ALA A 275 -0.58 9.74 3.22
CA ALA A 275 -1.20 8.81 2.29
C ALA A 275 -2.31 7.99 2.95
N GLY A 276 -2.06 7.51 4.17
CA GLY A 276 -3.06 6.78 4.94
C GLY A 276 -4.29 7.62 5.28
N GLN A 277 -4.12 8.91 5.60
CA GLN A 277 -5.24 9.82 5.85
C GLN A 277 -6.00 10.21 4.58
N SER A 278 -5.27 10.45 3.48
CA SER A 278 -5.85 10.89 2.21
C SER A 278 -6.66 9.81 1.50
N SER A 279 -6.40 8.53 1.77
CA SER A 279 -7.11 7.39 1.14
C SER A 279 -8.59 7.28 1.56
N GLY A 280 -9.04 8.00 2.59
CA GLY A 280 -10.46 8.02 3.00
C GLY A 280 -10.98 6.65 3.45
N LYS A 281 -12.14 6.22 2.92
CA LYS A 281 -12.78 4.93 3.27
C LYS A 281 -12.35 3.76 2.36
N GLU A 282 -11.66 4.04 1.28
CA GLU A 282 -11.23 3.07 0.26
C GLU A 282 -9.75 3.24 -0.07
N VAL A 283 -9.15 2.19 -0.62
CA VAL A 283 -7.75 2.22 -1.04
C VAL A 283 -7.60 3.03 -2.34
N GLU A 284 -6.78 4.08 -2.31
CA GLU A 284 -6.57 5.00 -3.42
C GLU A 284 -5.36 4.62 -4.28
N LEU A 285 -5.49 3.59 -5.13
CA LEU A 285 -4.40 3.22 -6.06
C LEU A 285 -4.06 4.33 -7.08
N GLY A 286 -4.95 5.31 -7.28
CA GLY A 286 -4.68 6.47 -8.13
C GLY A 286 -3.52 7.36 -7.65
N PHE A 287 -3.11 7.27 -6.38
CA PHE A 287 -1.91 7.95 -5.87
C PHE A 287 -0.61 7.33 -6.38
N VAL A 288 -0.59 6.02 -6.69
CA VAL A 288 0.64 5.29 -7.03
C VAL A 288 1.34 5.86 -8.27
N PRO A 289 0.67 6.07 -9.43
CA PRO A 289 1.33 6.67 -10.60
C PRO A 289 1.80 8.10 -10.35
N LEU A 290 1.04 8.92 -9.63
CA LEU A 290 1.44 10.29 -9.29
C LEU A 290 2.69 10.31 -8.39
N ALA A 291 2.72 9.42 -7.40
CA ALA A 291 3.86 9.26 -6.52
C ALA A 291 5.10 8.79 -7.29
N ALA A 292 4.95 7.82 -8.20
CA ALA A 292 6.05 7.37 -9.06
C ALA A 292 6.62 8.49 -9.93
N MET A 293 5.75 9.35 -10.51
CA MET A 293 6.19 10.54 -11.24
C MET A 293 6.95 11.51 -10.32
N GLY A 294 6.47 11.73 -9.10
CA GLY A 294 7.15 12.56 -8.11
C GLY A 294 8.56 12.04 -7.78
N VAL A 295 8.70 10.72 -7.54
CA VAL A 295 10.01 10.08 -7.31
C VAL A 295 10.92 10.24 -8.55
N THR A 296 10.36 10.05 -9.76
CA THR A 296 11.10 10.25 -11.01
C THR A 296 11.69 11.65 -11.08
N LEU A 297 10.86 12.68 -10.88
CA LEU A 297 11.31 14.08 -10.93
C LEU A 297 12.39 14.37 -9.88
N CYS A 298 12.26 13.80 -8.67
CA CYS A 298 13.25 13.95 -7.63
C CYS A 298 14.58 13.26 -7.99
N PHE A 299 14.57 12.05 -8.54
CA PHE A 299 15.80 11.36 -8.97
C PHE A 299 16.50 12.09 -10.11
N LEU A 300 15.76 12.57 -11.11
CA LEU A 300 16.32 13.41 -12.16
C LEU A 300 16.89 14.72 -11.58
N GLY A 301 16.17 15.33 -10.65
CA GLY A 301 16.62 16.55 -9.97
C GLY A 301 17.90 16.33 -9.15
N LEU A 302 18.06 15.18 -8.47
CA LEU A 302 19.30 14.84 -7.77
C LEU A 302 20.51 14.79 -8.71
N TYR A 303 20.32 14.40 -9.97
CA TYR A 303 21.38 14.47 -10.98
C TYR A 303 21.67 15.92 -11.41
N PHE A 304 20.64 16.70 -11.78
CA PHE A 304 20.83 18.05 -12.30
C PHE A 304 21.33 19.06 -11.25
N PHE A 305 20.92 18.88 -9.98
CA PHE A 305 21.28 19.76 -8.87
C PHE A 305 22.26 19.13 -7.89
N GLN A 306 23.05 18.15 -8.33
CA GLN A 306 23.91 17.30 -7.50
C GLN A 306 24.90 18.05 -6.59
N VAL A 307 25.29 19.29 -6.95
CA VAL A 307 26.24 20.11 -6.16
C VAL A 307 25.56 21.08 -5.18
N HIS A 308 24.21 21.17 -5.23
CA HIS A 308 23.46 22.16 -4.44
C HIS A 308 22.82 21.50 -3.22
N PHE A 309 23.54 21.46 -2.11
CA PHE A 309 23.09 20.81 -0.85
C PHE A 309 21.67 21.21 -0.43
N TYR A 310 21.35 22.53 -0.46
CA TYR A 310 20.03 23.04 -0.07
C TYR A 310 18.88 22.60 -1.00
N VAL A 311 19.17 22.10 -2.20
CA VAL A 311 18.19 21.53 -3.14
C VAL A 311 18.13 20.01 -2.97
N VAL A 312 19.27 19.36 -2.75
CA VAL A 312 19.36 17.91 -2.58
C VAL A 312 18.58 17.44 -1.35
N VAL A 313 18.69 18.13 -0.21
CA VAL A 313 18.01 17.73 1.03
C VAL A 313 16.48 17.73 0.87
N PRO A 314 15.82 18.79 0.42
CA PRO A 314 14.38 18.75 0.15
C PRO A 314 13.99 17.68 -0.87
N MET A 315 14.79 17.45 -1.92
CA MET A 315 14.51 16.40 -2.91
C MET A 315 14.52 15.01 -2.28
N LEU A 316 15.46 14.71 -1.40
CA LEU A 316 15.50 13.43 -0.68
C LEU A 316 14.31 13.26 0.27
N ILE A 317 13.88 14.32 0.94
CA ILE A 317 12.65 14.31 1.74
C ILE A 317 11.45 14.01 0.82
N LEU A 318 11.36 14.66 -0.34
CA LEU A 318 10.28 14.44 -1.30
C LEU A 318 10.31 13.03 -1.91
N VAL A 319 11.50 12.45 -2.21
CA VAL A 319 11.62 11.02 -2.58
C VAL A 319 10.93 10.15 -1.53
N GLY A 320 11.19 10.44 -0.25
CA GLY A 320 10.55 9.73 0.85
C GLY A 320 9.04 9.97 0.90
N VAL A 321 8.57 11.21 0.82
CA VAL A 321 7.14 11.55 0.86
C VAL A 321 6.39 10.84 -0.27
N PHE A 322 6.87 10.95 -1.51
CA PHE A 322 6.28 10.22 -2.64
C PHE A 322 6.39 8.70 -2.46
N GLY A 323 7.49 8.20 -1.89
CA GLY A 323 7.63 6.79 -1.53
C GLY A 323 6.53 6.31 -0.58
N GLY A 324 6.16 7.11 0.43
CA GLY A 324 5.04 6.81 1.32
C GLY A 324 3.69 6.78 0.61
N PHE A 325 3.41 7.76 -0.26
CA PHE A 325 2.21 7.79 -1.11
C PHE A 325 2.17 6.64 -2.12
N TYR A 326 3.32 6.09 -2.49
CA TYR A 326 3.43 4.94 -3.37
C TYR A 326 3.09 3.63 -2.65
N ILE A 327 3.74 3.34 -1.51
CA ILE A 327 3.68 2.02 -0.88
C ILE A 327 2.41 1.78 -0.05
N VAL A 328 1.89 2.78 0.65
CA VAL A 328 0.73 2.62 1.54
C VAL A 328 -0.53 2.13 0.82
N PRO A 329 -0.92 2.68 -0.34
CA PRO A 329 -2.06 2.13 -1.09
C PRO A 329 -1.81 0.72 -1.62
N ILE A 330 -0.58 0.39 -2.02
CA ILE A 330 -0.20 -0.94 -2.50
C ILE A 330 -0.38 -1.97 -1.39
N ASP A 331 0.21 -1.75 -0.22
CA ASP A 331 0.11 -2.67 0.92
C ASP A 331 -1.34 -2.83 1.39
N ALA A 332 -2.09 -1.74 1.47
CA ALA A 332 -3.51 -1.77 1.82
C ALA A 332 -4.33 -2.57 0.79
N PHE A 333 -4.03 -2.42 -0.50
CA PHE A 333 -4.72 -3.15 -1.55
C PHE A 333 -4.40 -4.65 -1.53
N ILE A 334 -3.13 -5.04 -1.35
CA ILE A 334 -2.74 -6.45 -1.21
C ILE A 334 -3.52 -7.10 -0.07
N GLN A 335 -3.65 -6.43 1.07
CA GLN A 335 -4.38 -6.96 2.23
C GLN A 335 -5.88 -7.10 1.99
N LEU A 336 -6.50 -6.14 1.30
CA LEU A 336 -7.94 -6.13 1.04
C LEU A 336 -8.36 -7.04 -0.11
N ALA A 337 -7.57 -7.09 -1.20
CA ALA A 337 -7.87 -7.88 -2.38
C ALA A 337 -7.54 -9.35 -2.22
N SER A 338 -6.67 -9.69 -1.27
CA SER A 338 -6.33 -11.09 -0.97
C SER A 338 -7.50 -11.81 -0.31
N PRO A 339 -7.87 -13.01 -0.78
CA PRO A 339 -8.77 -13.89 -0.05
C PRO A 339 -8.27 -14.12 1.38
N ASP A 340 -9.18 -14.24 2.34
CA ASP A 340 -8.82 -14.39 3.75
C ASP A 340 -7.93 -15.61 4.00
N GLU A 341 -8.17 -16.70 3.25
CA GLU A 341 -7.43 -17.99 3.30
C GLU A 341 -6.00 -17.89 2.75
N ASP A 342 -5.71 -16.96 1.82
CA ASP A 342 -4.43 -16.80 1.13
C ASP A 342 -3.73 -15.47 1.46
N ARG A 343 -4.27 -14.67 2.38
CA ARG A 343 -3.74 -13.33 2.69
C ARG A 343 -2.31 -13.37 3.19
N GLY A 344 -2.01 -14.27 4.13
CA GLY A 344 -0.65 -14.43 4.63
C GLY A 344 0.32 -14.84 3.54
N GLN A 345 -0.11 -15.77 2.67
CA GLN A 345 0.71 -16.23 1.54
C GLN A 345 0.95 -15.13 0.49
N ASN A 346 -0.07 -14.30 0.18
CA ASN A 346 0.08 -13.17 -0.74
C ASN A 346 1.04 -12.10 -0.18
N VAL A 347 0.92 -11.76 1.12
CA VAL A 347 1.84 -10.81 1.78
C VAL A 347 3.26 -11.36 1.82
N ALA A 348 3.44 -12.65 2.14
CA ALA A 348 4.76 -13.28 2.13
C ALA A 348 5.38 -13.31 0.73
N THR A 349 4.57 -13.55 -0.30
CA THR A 349 5.01 -13.50 -1.71
C THR A 349 5.40 -12.07 -2.11
N ALA A 350 4.66 -11.06 -1.68
CA ALA A 350 5.02 -9.65 -1.89
C ALA A 350 6.36 -9.32 -1.23
N ASN A 351 6.60 -9.77 0.02
CA ASN A 351 7.87 -9.60 0.70
C ASN A 351 9.02 -10.29 -0.05
N PHE A 352 8.81 -11.53 -0.51
CA PHE A 352 9.81 -12.26 -1.30
C PHE A 352 10.21 -11.49 -2.56
N MET A 353 9.21 -11.05 -3.34
CA MET A 353 9.44 -10.25 -4.54
C MET A 353 10.16 -8.92 -4.21
N SER A 354 9.83 -8.31 -3.08
CA SER A 354 10.46 -7.08 -2.60
C SER A 354 11.96 -7.28 -2.30
N PHE A 355 12.34 -8.38 -1.67
CA PHE A 355 13.77 -8.69 -1.43
C PHE A 355 14.52 -9.05 -2.71
N ILE A 356 13.86 -9.65 -3.71
CA ILE A 356 14.42 -9.76 -5.06
C ILE A 356 14.71 -8.35 -5.63
N GLY A 357 13.81 -7.38 -5.45
CA GLY A 357 14.04 -6.00 -5.81
C GLY A 357 15.31 -5.41 -5.17
N VAL A 358 15.53 -5.70 -3.88
CA VAL A 358 16.78 -5.29 -3.16
C VAL A 358 18.03 -5.86 -3.81
N ILE A 359 18.01 -7.15 -4.21
CA ILE A 359 19.15 -7.80 -4.89
C ILE A 359 19.40 -7.13 -6.24
N PHE A 360 18.34 -6.85 -7.01
CA PHE A 360 18.49 -6.14 -8.29
C PHE A 360 19.05 -4.73 -8.10
N ALA A 361 18.67 -4.02 -7.03
CA ALA A 361 19.23 -2.71 -6.72
C ALA A 361 20.73 -2.77 -6.47
N SER A 362 21.17 -3.75 -5.67
CA SER A 362 22.60 -3.97 -5.40
C SER A 362 23.38 -4.36 -6.66
N GLY A 363 22.79 -5.25 -7.48
CA GLY A 363 23.39 -5.66 -8.76
C GLY A 363 23.49 -4.50 -9.75
N LEU A 364 22.45 -3.67 -9.86
CA LEU A 364 22.47 -2.49 -10.72
C LEU A 364 23.50 -1.47 -10.25
N LEU A 365 23.61 -1.22 -8.95
CA LEU A 365 24.63 -0.31 -8.40
C LEU A 365 26.04 -0.78 -8.74
N ALA A 366 26.32 -2.07 -8.55
CA ALA A 366 27.61 -2.66 -8.89
C ALA A 366 27.90 -2.58 -10.40
N LEU A 367 26.89 -2.84 -11.24
CA LEU A 367 27.02 -2.76 -12.69
C LEU A 367 27.31 -1.32 -13.16
N LEU A 368 26.58 -0.34 -12.63
CA LEU A 368 26.77 1.06 -12.99
C LEU A 368 28.12 1.61 -12.49
N GLY A 369 28.47 1.34 -11.22
CA GLY A 369 29.71 1.84 -10.63
C GLY A 369 30.94 1.10 -11.14
N ASN A 370 31.01 -0.23 -10.96
CA ASN A 370 32.20 -1.01 -11.29
C ASN A 370 32.25 -1.39 -12.77
N GLY A 371 31.08 -1.65 -13.42
CA GLY A 371 31.04 -2.06 -14.82
C GLY A 371 31.18 -0.90 -15.80
N PHE A 372 30.39 0.16 -15.60
CA PHE A 372 30.36 1.31 -16.51
C PHE A 372 31.14 2.54 -16.01
N GLY A 373 31.61 2.53 -14.76
CA GLY A 373 32.32 3.67 -14.17
C GLY A 373 31.44 4.92 -13.94
N PHE A 374 30.14 4.73 -13.80
CA PHE A 374 29.21 5.84 -13.57
C PHE A 374 29.38 6.41 -12.17
N SER A 375 29.28 7.73 -12.07
CA SER A 375 29.21 8.42 -10.77
C SER A 375 27.87 8.13 -10.06
N ALA A 376 27.83 8.37 -8.76
CA ALA A 376 26.62 8.21 -7.97
C ALA A 376 25.46 9.08 -8.48
N ALA A 377 25.75 10.29 -8.96
CA ALA A 377 24.75 11.17 -9.57
C ALA A 377 24.19 10.59 -10.88
N GLN A 378 25.06 10.06 -11.77
CA GLN A 378 24.63 9.35 -12.97
C GLN A 378 23.80 8.10 -12.65
N GLY A 379 24.10 7.43 -11.54
CA GLY A 379 23.29 6.34 -11.01
C GLY A 379 21.86 6.79 -10.68
N PHE A 380 21.66 7.95 -10.05
CA PHE A 380 20.33 8.52 -9.84
C PHE A 380 19.63 8.90 -11.15
N LEU A 381 20.37 9.38 -12.16
CA LEU A 381 19.80 9.62 -13.49
C LEU A 381 19.25 8.34 -14.11
N VAL A 382 20.04 7.27 -14.13
CA VAL A 382 19.63 5.97 -14.72
C VAL A 382 18.39 5.43 -14.00
N VAL A 383 18.40 5.39 -12.67
CA VAL A 383 17.24 4.92 -11.91
C VAL A 383 16.05 5.87 -12.06
N GLY A 384 16.28 7.17 -12.20
CA GLY A 384 15.26 8.17 -12.52
C GLY A 384 14.59 7.90 -13.86
N VAL A 385 15.34 7.57 -14.89
CA VAL A 385 14.80 7.20 -16.22
C VAL A 385 14.01 5.88 -16.13
N ILE A 386 14.55 4.86 -15.47
CA ILE A 386 13.85 3.58 -15.26
C ILE A 386 12.53 3.83 -14.52
N THR A 387 12.55 4.64 -13.46
CA THR A 387 11.34 5.00 -12.68
C THR A 387 10.36 5.80 -13.53
N GLY A 388 10.84 6.65 -14.42
CA GLY A 388 10.03 7.39 -15.40
C GLY A 388 9.27 6.44 -16.34
N VAL A 389 9.96 5.46 -16.90
CA VAL A 389 9.32 4.43 -17.74
C VAL A 389 8.29 3.62 -16.92
N MET A 390 8.66 3.22 -15.69
CA MET A 390 7.72 2.51 -14.81
C MET A 390 6.52 3.38 -14.43
N SER A 391 6.69 4.70 -14.24
CA SER A 391 5.58 5.62 -13.96
C SER A 391 4.61 5.71 -15.13
N LEU A 392 5.08 5.69 -16.37
CA LEU A 392 4.23 5.62 -17.57
C LEU A 392 3.45 4.30 -17.64
N VAL A 393 4.10 3.18 -17.32
CA VAL A 393 3.41 1.88 -17.23
C VAL A 393 2.31 1.94 -16.15
N LEU A 394 2.62 2.50 -14.98
CA LEU A 394 1.65 2.67 -13.89
C LEU A 394 0.49 3.59 -14.28
N LEU A 395 0.76 4.66 -15.01
CA LEU A 395 -0.29 5.54 -15.56
C LEU A 395 -1.27 4.79 -16.45
N LEU A 396 -0.77 3.89 -17.30
CA LEU A 396 -1.61 3.08 -18.19
C LEU A 396 -2.37 1.99 -17.41
N VAL A 397 -1.71 1.31 -16.50
CA VAL A 397 -2.30 0.21 -15.71
C VAL A 397 -3.36 0.71 -14.74
N PHE A 398 -3.10 1.82 -14.03
CA PHE A 398 -4.03 2.41 -13.06
C PHE A 398 -4.76 3.64 -13.62
N ALA A 399 -4.88 3.76 -14.95
CA ALA A 399 -5.54 4.90 -15.60
C ALA A 399 -6.97 5.12 -15.09
N ASP A 400 -7.74 4.05 -14.89
CA ASP A 400 -9.09 4.11 -14.34
C ASP A 400 -9.11 4.63 -12.89
N GLN A 401 -8.13 4.23 -12.08
CA GLN A 401 -8.02 4.65 -10.68
C GLN A 401 -7.57 6.12 -10.60
N LEU A 402 -6.59 6.50 -11.40
CA LEU A 402 -6.09 7.87 -11.48
C LEU A 402 -7.17 8.84 -11.98
N LEU A 403 -7.85 8.49 -13.07
CA LEU A 403 -8.89 9.36 -13.63
C LEU A 403 -10.03 9.59 -12.63
N ARG A 404 -10.43 8.57 -11.90
CA ARG A 404 -11.43 8.69 -10.82
C ARG A 404 -10.94 9.53 -9.65
N LEU A 405 -9.68 9.35 -9.25
CA LEU A 405 -9.07 10.20 -8.22
C LEU A 405 -9.12 11.67 -8.65
N LEU A 406 -8.70 11.98 -9.87
CA LEU A 406 -8.70 13.34 -10.40
C LEU A 406 -10.11 13.93 -10.48
N ILE A 407 -11.08 13.14 -10.96
CA ILE A 407 -12.50 13.53 -10.98
C ILE A 407 -13.02 13.78 -9.56
N SER A 408 -12.72 12.87 -8.62
CA SER A 408 -13.19 12.99 -7.24
C SER A 408 -12.60 14.20 -6.53
N VAL A 409 -11.31 14.45 -6.71
CA VAL A 409 -10.62 15.62 -6.15
C VAL A 409 -11.12 16.90 -6.81
N GLY A 410 -11.20 16.92 -8.14
CA GLY A 410 -11.73 18.05 -8.89
C GLY A 410 -13.17 18.39 -8.48
N ALA A 411 -14.04 17.39 -8.43
CA ALA A 411 -15.43 17.62 -8.01
C ALA A 411 -15.53 18.14 -6.57
N ARG A 412 -14.71 17.67 -5.63
CA ARG A 412 -14.69 18.18 -4.25
C ARG A 412 -14.16 19.61 -4.13
N LEU A 413 -13.21 20.00 -5.00
CA LEU A 413 -12.66 21.35 -5.03
C LEU A 413 -13.64 22.37 -5.63
N PHE A 414 -14.37 21.96 -6.67
CA PHE A 414 -15.26 22.85 -7.41
C PHE A 414 -16.74 22.76 -6.99
N LEU A 415 -17.19 21.64 -6.40
CA LEU A 415 -18.57 21.38 -6.07
C LEU A 415 -18.75 21.15 -4.56
N HIS A 416 -19.75 21.81 -3.97
CA HIS A 416 -20.12 21.59 -2.57
C HIS A 416 -21.06 20.38 -2.44
N ILE A 417 -20.49 19.14 -2.52
CA ILE A 417 -21.28 17.91 -2.47
C ILE A 417 -21.49 17.47 -1.02
N ARG A 418 -22.74 17.37 -0.59
CA ARG A 418 -23.14 16.80 0.70
C ARG A 418 -23.81 15.44 0.48
N ILE A 419 -23.24 14.39 1.07
CA ILE A 419 -23.72 13.01 0.91
C ILE A 419 -24.41 12.57 2.20
N TRP A 420 -25.69 12.20 2.09
CA TRP A 420 -26.53 11.73 3.19
C TRP A 420 -26.83 10.24 3.02
N GLY A 421 -26.84 9.47 4.14
CA GLY A 421 -27.17 8.05 4.10
C GLY A 421 -26.05 7.12 3.59
N LYS A 422 -24.81 7.60 3.53
CA LYS A 422 -23.66 6.79 3.08
C LYS A 422 -23.47 5.50 3.89
N ASN A 423 -23.99 5.41 5.11
CA ASN A 423 -23.94 4.19 5.93
C ASN A 423 -24.87 3.08 5.39
N ARG A 424 -25.82 3.40 4.53
CA ARG A 424 -26.72 2.45 3.87
C ARG A 424 -26.07 1.74 2.69
N LEU A 425 -24.96 2.28 2.19
CA LEU A 425 -24.14 1.72 1.11
C LEU A 425 -23.18 0.64 1.66
N GLN A 426 -23.72 -0.44 2.22
CA GLN A 426 -22.89 -1.62 2.53
C GLN A 426 -22.87 -2.55 1.32
N LEU A 427 -22.05 -2.21 0.31
CA LEU A 427 -21.86 -3.04 -0.89
C LEU A 427 -21.01 -4.27 -0.54
N LYS A 428 -21.52 -5.14 0.32
CA LYS A 428 -20.93 -6.47 0.56
C LYS A 428 -21.27 -7.45 -0.56
N GLU A 429 -22.39 -7.19 -1.24
CA GLU A 429 -22.94 -7.99 -2.34
C GLU A 429 -23.16 -7.09 -3.56
N PRO A 430 -23.20 -7.66 -4.78
CA PRO A 430 -23.57 -6.91 -5.97
C PRO A 430 -24.90 -6.17 -5.75
N THR A 431 -24.92 -4.87 -6.04
CA THR A 431 -26.07 -4.00 -5.79
C THR A 431 -26.40 -3.22 -7.05
N LEU A 432 -27.67 -3.10 -7.37
CA LEU A 432 -28.15 -2.21 -8.42
C LEU A 432 -28.51 -0.85 -7.81
N LEU A 433 -27.86 0.19 -8.30
CA LEU A 433 -28.15 1.57 -7.96
C LEU A 433 -28.90 2.21 -9.14
N VAL A 434 -29.86 3.07 -8.84
CA VAL A 434 -30.63 3.80 -9.86
C VAL A 434 -30.53 5.29 -9.58
N ALA A 435 -30.07 6.05 -10.55
CA ALA A 435 -29.85 7.50 -10.39
C ALA A 435 -30.40 8.28 -11.60
N PRO A 436 -30.97 9.49 -11.40
CA PRO A 436 -31.38 10.36 -12.50
C PRO A 436 -30.15 10.97 -13.19
N ARG A 437 -30.23 11.15 -14.50
CA ARG A 437 -29.21 11.83 -15.31
C ARG A 437 -29.84 12.92 -16.16
N ARG A 438 -29.71 14.16 -15.73
CA ARG A 438 -30.13 15.36 -16.46
C ARG A 438 -28.99 16.00 -17.24
N SER A 439 -27.76 15.71 -16.85
CA SER A 439 -26.57 16.22 -17.50
C SER A 439 -25.40 15.23 -17.35
N TRP A 440 -24.35 15.38 -18.13
CA TRP A 440 -23.11 14.61 -17.96
C TRP A 440 -22.47 14.82 -16.57
N LEU A 441 -22.68 15.99 -15.95
CA LEU A 441 -22.22 16.30 -14.59
C LEU A 441 -22.86 15.39 -13.52
N ASP A 442 -24.08 14.92 -13.72
CA ASP A 442 -24.74 14.01 -12.78
C ASP A 442 -23.98 12.71 -12.64
N THR A 443 -23.45 12.20 -13.76
CA THR A 443 -22.58 11.01 -13.73
C THR A 443 -21.33 11.26 -12.89
N ILE A 444 -20.68 12.41 -13.04
CA ILE A 444 -19.52 12.80 -12.22
C ILE A 444 -19.88 12.94 -10.75
N ILE A 445 -20.99 13.61 -10.46
CA ILE A 445 -21.50 13.80 -9.09
C ILE A 445 -21.76 12.45 -8.42
N VAL A 446 -22.43 11.54 -9.12
CA VAL A 446 -22.70 10.18 -8.63
C VAL A 446 -21.39 9.40 -8.44
N MET A 447 -20.45 9.50 -9.37
CA MET A 447 -19.12 8.87 -9.24
C MET A 447 -18.38 9.30 -7.97
N THR A 448 -18.53 10.54 -7.53
CA THR A 448 -17.88 11.01 -6.28
C THR A 448 -18.55 10.47 -5.02
N ALA A 449 -19.81 10.08 -5.11
CA ALA A 449 -20.59 9.57 -3.99
C ALA A 449 -20.50 8.05 -3.83
N LEU A 450 -20.30 7.32 -4.94
CA LEU A 450 -20.32 5.87 -4.98
C LEU A 450 -18.92 5.24 -4.83
N PRO A 451 -18.86 3.99 -4.30
CA PRO A 451 -17.63 3.20 -4.27
C PRO A 451 -17.07 2.97 -5.68
N ARG A 452 -15.76 2.78 -5.78
CA ARG A 452 -15.03 2.64 -7.06
C ARG A 452 -15.35 1.38 -7.83
N LEU A 453 -15.92 0.37 -7.20
CA LEU A 453 -16.26 -0.91 -7.82
C LEU A 453 -17.59 -0.90 -8.57
N VAL A 454 -18.22 0.26 -8.75
CA VAL A 454 -19.51 0.38 -9.45
C VAL A 454 -19.28 0.60 -10.94
N HIS A 455 -20.03 -0.14 -11.78
CA HIS A 455 -20.12 0.07 -13.22
C HIS A 455 -21.33 0.94 -13.53
N TYR A 456 -21.16 1.91 -14.44
CA TYR A 456 -22.22 2.89 -14.76
C TYR A 456 -22.79 2.59 -16.13
N ILE A 457 -24.08 2.28 -16.22
CA ILE A 457 -24.81 2.21 -17.47
C ILE A 457 -25.37 3.60 -17.76
N VAL A 458 -24.91 4.19 -18.87
CA VAL A 458 -25.22 5.59 -19.22
C VAL A 458 -25.91 5.68 -20.58
N PRO A 459 -26.96 6.51 -20.72
CA PRO A 459 -27.57 6.78 -22.01
C PRO A 459 -26.62 7.55 -22.92
N VAL A 460 -26.66 7.23 -24.21
CA VAL A 460 -25.84 7.86 -25.26
C VAL A 460 -26.72 8.12 -26.47
N GLU A 461 -26.63 9.32 -27.03
CA GLU A 461 -27.32 9.72 -28.26
C GLU A 461 -26.71 9.08 -29.52
N ASP A 462 -27.48 9.06 -30.58
CA ASP A 462 -27.02 8.56 -31.90
C ASP A 462 -25.82 9.36 -32.41
N GLY A 463 -24.79 8.64 -32.90
CA GLY A 463 -23.60 9.22 -33.53
C GLY A 463 -22.45 9.55 -32.57
N GLN A 464 -22.60 9.40 -31.25
CA GLN A 464 -21.46 9.56 -30.33
C GLN A 464 -20.51 8.36 -30.40
N GLN A 465 -19.22 8.62 -30.60
CA GLN A 465 -18.17 7.58 -30.59
C GLN A 465 -18.03 6.94 -29.19
N THR A 466 -18.75 5.85 -28.95
CA THR A 466 -18.80 5.16 -27.66
C THR A 466 -17.60 4.24 -27.36
N ARG A 467 -16.73 4.02 -28.32
CA ARG A 467 -15.57 3.10 -28.22
C ARG A 467 -14.29 3.73 -27.66
N SER A 468 -14.36 4.92 -27.08
CA SER A 468 -13.15 5.57 -26.54
C SER A 468 -12.62 4.83 -25.30
N ALA A 469 -11.29 4.84 -25.11
CA ALA A 469 -10.62 4.34 -23.90
C ALA A 469 -11.18 4.98 -22.62
N PHE A 470 -11.66 6.21 -22.72
CA PHE A 470 -12.26 6.98 -21.64
C PHE A 470 -13.48 6.28 -21.01
N TYR A 471 -14.40 5.76 -21.81
CA TYR A 471 -15.55 4.99 -21.30
C TYR A 471 -15.12 3.75 -20.52
N ARG A 472 -14.13 3.01 -21.02
CA ARG A 472 -13.58 1.83 -20.33
C ARG A 472 -12.90 2.17 -19.02
N TRP A 473 -12.11 3.26 -18.98
CA TRP A 473 -11.41 3.69 -17.78
C TRP A 473 -12.36 4.17 -16.68
N LEU A 474 -13.47 4.82 -17.06
CA LEU A 474 -14.51 5.23 -16.12
C LEU A 474 -15.53 4.13 -15.81
N ARG A 475 -15.39 2.94 -16.41
CA ARG A 475 -16.37 1.82 -16.32
C ARG A 475 -17.77 2.26 -16.73
N LEU A 476 -17.85 3.12 -17.73
CA LEU A 476 -19.08 3.52 -18.34
C LEU A 476 -19.45 2.47 -19.41
N ILE A 477 -20.67 1.97 -19.33
CA ILE A 477 -21.28 1.09 -20.33
C ILE A 477 -22.29 1.95 -21.07
N PRO A 478 -21.95 2.43 -22.27
CA PRO A 478 -22.87 3.23 -23.05
C PRO A 478 -23.97 2.35 -23.62
N LEU A 479 -25.21 2.77 -23.43
CA LEU A 479 -26.38 2.20 -24.07
C LEU A 479 -27.14 3.30 -24.79
N HIS A 480 -27.71 2.95 -25.93
CA HIS A 480 -28.55 3.88 -26.70
C HIS A 480 -29.77 4.30 -25.87
N GLU A 481 -30.21 5.55 -25.96
CA GLU A 481 -31.34 6.05 -25.16
C GLU A 481 -32.62 5.27 -25.39
N THR A 482 -32.86 4.77 -26.63
CA THR A 482 -34.00 3.91 -26.96
C THR A 482 -34.06 2.60 -26.16
N HIS A 483 -32.95 2.17 -25.57
CA HIS A 483 -32.87 0.97 -24.74
C HIS A 483 -33.10 1.24 -23.22
N PHE A 484 -33.39 2.46 -22.83
CA PHE A 484 -33.71 2.81 -21.44
C PHE A 484 -35.22 2.66 -21.17
N ASP A 485 -35.79 1.52 -21.50
CA ASP A 485 -37.10 1.05 -21.06
C ASP A 485 -36.91 -0.08 -20.03
N PRO A 486 -37.66 -0.11 -18.91
CA PRO A 486 -37.57 -1.20 -17.94
C PRO A 486 -37.81 -2.60 -18.51
N ILE A 487 -38.50 -2.67 -19.62
CA ILE A 487 -38.84 -3.93 -20.30
C ILE A 487 -37.80 -4.28 -21.39
N ASP A 488 -36.88 -3.36 -21.73
CA ASP A 488 -35.91 -3.61 -22.80
C ASP A 488 -34.91 -4.73 -22.41
N SER A 489 -34.85 -5.74 -23.24
CA SER A 489 -33.99 -6.89 -23.04
C SER A 489 -32.50 -6.57 -23.10
N VAL A 490 -32.08 -5.53 -23.84
CA VAL A 490 -30.69 -5.14 -24.01
C VAL A 490 -30.15 -4.52 -22.70
N MET A 491 -30.90 -3.59 -22.11
CA MET A 491 -30.55 -2.99 -20.84
C MET A 491 -30.51 -4.04 -19.73
N LEU A 492 -31.56 -4.87 -19.62
CA LEU A 492 -31.61 -5.92 -18.60
C LEU A 492 -30.50 -6.94 -18.75
N THR A 493 -30.13 -7.31 -20.01
CA THR A 493 -28.99 -8.19 -20.26
C THR A 493 -27.67 -7.57 -19.82
N ALA A 494 -27.46 -6.27 -20.07
CA ALA A 494 -26.27 -5.56 -19.62
C ALA A 494 -26.19 -5.51 -18.08
N VAL A 495 -27.29 -5.19 -17.40
CA VAL A 495 -27.39 -5.18 -15.94
C VAL A 495 -27.11 -6.57 -15.38
N ARG A 496 -27.80 -7.61 -15.87
CA ARG A 496 -27.63 -9.00 -15.41
C ARG A 496 -26.21 -9.51 -15.61
N ARG A 497 -25.60 -9.21 -16.75
CA ARG A 497 -24.21 -9.60 -17.07
C ARG A 497 -23.22 -9.05 -16.03
N GLU A 498 -23.34 -7.76 -15.71
CA GLU A 498 -22.44 -7.12 -14.75
C GLU A 498 -22.68 -7.62 -13.32
N LEU A 499 -23.94 -7.77 -12.92
CA LEU A 499 -24.29 -8.32 -11.59
C LEU A 499 -23.83 -9.78 -11.45
N ALA A 500 -23.99 -10.61 -12.47
CA ALA A 500 -23.51 -12.00 -12.50
C ALA A 500 -21.97 -12.09 -12.44
N SER A 501 -21.28 -11.06 -12.94
CA SER A 501 -19.82 -10.93 -12.82
C SER A 501 -19.37 -10.48 -11.41
N GLY A 502 -20.31 -10.28 -10.47
CA GLY A 502 -20.03 -9.82 -9.11
C GLY A 502 -19.83 -8.31 -8.98
N ASN A 503 -20.15 -7.54 -10.02
CA ASN A 503 -20.02 -6.09 -10.03
C ASN A 503 -21.31 -5.42 -9.54
N SER A 504 -21.20 -4.33 -8.77
CA SER A 504 -22.33 -3.42 -8.53
C SER A 504 -22.52 -2.52 -9.75
N VAL A 505 -23.77 -2.20 -10.05
CA VAL A 505 -24.16 -1.41 -11.24
C VAL A 505 -24.91 -0.16 -10.80
N CYS A 506 -24.60 0.97 -11.42
CA CYS A 506 -25.39 2.19 -11.32
C CYS A 506 -26.04 2.47 -12.67
N LEU A 507 -27.36 2.36 -12.72
CA LEU A 507 -28.15 2.70 -13.88
C LEU A 507 -28.49 4.19 -13.84
N MET A 508 -28.01 4.93 -14.85
CA MET A 508 -28.23 6.38 -14.97
C MET A 508 -29.41 6.62 -15.93
N LEU A 509 -30.57 6.95 -15.39
CA LEU A 509 -31.81 7.14 -16.16
C LEU A 509 -31.85 8.51 -16.84
N PRO A 510 -32.17 8.62 -18.14
CA PRO A 510 -32.41 9.89 -18.81
C PRO A 510 -33.63 10.62 -18.20
N ASP A 511 -33.64 11.95 -18.28
CA ASP A 511 -34.65 12.80 -17.62
C ASP A 511 -36.07 12.54 -18.14
N ASP A 512 -36.22 12.23 -19.42
CA ASP A 512 -37.49 11.95 -20.09
C ASP A 512 -38.19 10.68 -19.56
N HIS A 513 -37.45 9.80 -18.87
CA HIS A 513 -37.97 8.55 -18.29
C HIS A 513 -38.17 8.64 -16.76
N ILE A 514 -38.03 9.82 -16.15
CA ILE A 514 -38.20 10.01 -14.69
C ILE A 514 -39.68 10.33 -14.34
N SER A 515 -40.56 10.44 -15.31
CA SER A 515 -42.02 10.51 -15.11
C SER A 515 -42.66 9.21 -15.61
N PRO A 516 -43.06 8.31 -14.78
CA PRO A 516 -43.39 8.39 -13.36
C PRO A 516 -42.20 8.10 -12.42
N SER A 517 -42.28 8.41 -11.16
CA SER A 517 -41.20 8.55 -10.16
C SER A 517 -40.08 7.49 -10.19
N LEU A 518 -38.88 7.86 -9.72
CA LEU A 518 -37.77 6.94 -9.45
C LEU A 518 -38.22 5.69 -8.66
N GLU A 519 -39.25 5.82 -7.85
CA GLU A 519 -39.86 4.74 -7.07
C GLU A 519 -40.56 3.71 -7.95
N GLU A 520 -41.21 4.11 -9.04
CA GLU A 520 -41.84 3.16 -9.98
C GLU A 520 -40.80 2.40 -10.80
N TRP A 521 -39.70 3.05 -11.18
CA TRP A 521 -38.56 2.37 -11.79
C TRP A 521 -37.95 1.33 -10.85
N GLU A 522 -37.83 1.69 -9.58
CA GLU A 522 -37.34 0.78 -8.55
C GLU A 522 -38.25 -0.45 -8.41
N ILE A 523 -39.56 -0.26 -8.37
CA ILE A 523 -40.55 -1.35 -8.27
C ILE A 523 -40.46 -2.27 -9.48
N LYS A 524 -40.45 -1.73 -10.69
CA LYS A 524 -40.36 -2.50 -11.95
C LYS A 524 -39.03 -3.29 -12.05
N LEU A 525 -37.90 -2.66 -11.74
CA LEU A 525 -36.61 -3.32 -11.75
C LEU A 525 -36.51 -4.42 -10.69
N ARG A 526 -37.17 -4.26 -9.55
CA ARG A 526 -37.26 -5.31 -8.54
C ARG A 526 -38.05 -6.51 -9.03
N GLU A 527 -39.20 -6.30 -9.64
CA GLU A 527 -40.00 -7.39 -10.21
C GLU A 527 -39.20 -8.18 -11.24
N LEU A 528 -38.47 -7.48 -12.12
CA LEU A 528 -37.68 -8.09 -13.17
C LEU A 528 -36.39 -8.78 -12.65
N LEU A 529 -35.91 -8.40 -11.47
CA LEU A 529 -34.72 -8.96 -10.85
C LEU A 529 -35.01 -9.85 -9.62
N LYS A 530 -36.28 -10.19 -9.37
CA LYS A 530 -36.68 -11.08 -8.25
C LYS A 530 -35.89 -12.38 -8.18
N GLU A 531 -35.57 -12.96 -9.32
CA GLU A 531 -34.78 -14.20 -9.39
C GLU A 531 -33.32 -14.02 -8.94
N THR A 532 -32.75 -12.81 -9.02
CA THR A 532 -31.34 -12.55 -8.71
C THR A 532 -31.08 -12.17 -7.26
N LYS A 533 -32.11 -11.90 -6.46
CA LYS A 533 -32.04 -11.43 -5.06
C LYS A 533 -31.11 -10.24 -4.82
N VAL A 534 -30.88 -9.42 -5.85
CA VAL A 534 -29.97 -8.27 -5.79
C VAL A 534 -30.71 -7.07 -5.19
N PRO A 535 -30.15 -6.40 -4.17
CA PRO A 535 -30.75 -5.20 -3.61
C PRO A 535 -30.74 -4.04 -4.61
N VAL A 536 -31.88 -3.35 -4.77
CA VAL A 536 -32.01 -2.15 -5.59
C VAL A 536 -32.05 -0.94 -4.68
N LEU A 537 -31.21 0.07 -4.96
CA LEU A 537 -31.04 1.26 -4.14
C LEU A 537 -31.22 2.52 -4.97
N PRO A 538 -32.27 3.33 -4.74
CA PRO A 538 -32.46 4.58 -5.44
C PRO A 538 -31.52 5.67 -4.91
N LEU A 539 -31.04 6.50 -5.82
CA LEU A 539 -30.20 7.67 -5.58
C LEU A 539 -30.97 8.93 -5.95
N HIS A 540 -31.12 9.85 -5.02
CA HIS A 540 -31.72 11.16 -5.26
C HIS A 540 -30.65 12.23 -5.32
N ILE A 541 -30.62 13.00 -6.41
CA ILE A 541 -29.73 14.14 -6.59
C ILE A 541 -30.58 15.41 -6.53
N SER A 542 -30.38 16.22 -5.50
CA SER A 542 -30.99 17.54 -5.39
C SER A 542 -29.94 18.61 -5.69
N LYS A 543 -30.10 19.29 -6.80
CA LYS A 543 -29.28 20.42 -7.26
C LYS A 543 -30.17 21.47 -7.90
N GLN A 544 -29.69 22.71 -8.05
CA GLN A 544 -30.39 23.69 -8.88
C GLN A 544 -30.39 23.24 -10.35
N PRO A 545 -31.46 23.58 -11.09
CA PRO A 545 -31.51 23.30 -12.52
C PRO A 545 -30.30 23.91 -13.25
N ILE A 546 -29.69 23.14 -14.12
CA ILE A 546 -28.60 23.58 -14.96
C ILE A 546 -29.14 23.65 -16.38
N ASP A 547 -28.84 24.74 -17.07
CA ASP A 547 -29.15 24.83 -18.50
C ASP A 547 -28.36 23.78 -19.28
N PRO A 548 -29.02 22.81 -19.93
CA PRO A 548 -28.35 21.75 -20.66
C PRO A 548 -27.57 22.24 -21.88
N HIS A 549 -27.89 23.45 -22.39
CA HIS A 549 -27.21 24.05 -23.55
C HIS A 549 -25.88 24.74 -23.19
N LEU A 550 -25.56 24.91 -21.90
CA LEU A 550 -24.28 25.43 -21.46
C LEU A 550 -23.16 24.42 -21.71
N GLY A 551 -22.01 24.88 -22.16
CA GLY A 551 -20.82 24.04 -22.28
C GLY A 551 -20.36 23.48 -20.92
N PRO A 552 -19.59 22.36 -20.92
CA PRO A 552 -19.20 21.62 -19.69
C PRO A 552 -18.59 22.50 -18.61
N VAL A 553 -17.72 23.42 -18.96
CA VAL A 553 -17.05 24.31 -18.00
C VAL A 553 -18.02 25.32 -17.38
N SER A 554 -18.93 25.88 -18.18
CA SER A 554 -19.96 26.82 -17.70
C SER A 554 -20.96 26.15 -16.78
N GLN A 555 -21.35 24.91 -17.04
CA GLN A 555 -22.19 24.11 -16.15
C GLN A 555 -21.50 23.88 -14.78
N LEU A 556 -20.20 23.62 -14.77
CA LEU A 556 -19.42 23.42 -13.55
C LEU A 556 -19.35 24.69 -12.71
N PHE A 557 -19.15 25.84 -13.35
CA PHE A 557 -19.13 27.15 -12.67
C PHE A 557 -20.49 27.54 -12.10
N SER A 558 -21.60 27.20 -12.76
CA SER A 558 -22.96 27.51 -12.27
C SER A 558 -23.27 26.79 -10.95
N LEU A 559 -22.67 25.61 -10.70
CA LEU A 559 -22.88 24.83 -9.47
C LEU A 559 -21.93 25.20 -8.32
N ARG A 560 -20.89 26.00 -8.56
CA ARG A 560 -19.85 26.31 -7.56
C ARG A 560 -20.39 26.94 -6.27
N HIS A 561 -21.46 27.72 -6.35
CA HIS A 561 -22.04 28.43 -5.22
C HIS A 561 -23.23 27.72 -4.57
N HIS A 562 -23.61 26.52 -5.06
CA HIS A 562 -24.78 25.81 -4.59
C HIS A 562 -24.45 24.45 -4.00
N ALA A 563 -25.09 24.10 -2.88
CA ALA A 563 -24.90 22.81 -2.26
C ALA A 563 -25.66 21.71 -3.04
N ILE A 564 -24.92 20.71 -3.53
CA ILE A 564 -25.48 19.51 -4.14
C ILE A 564 -25.71 18.47 -3.05
N LYS A 565 -26.96 18.03 -2.90
CA LYS A 565 -27.31 16.99 -1.93
C LYS A 565 -27.54 15.67 -2.64
N ILE A 566 -26.85 14.63 -2.21
CA ILE A 566 -27.06 13.25 -2.64
C ILE A 566 -27.59 12.47 -1.46
N SER A 567 -28.74 11.84 -1.62
CA SER A 567 -29.30 10.96 -0.60
C SER A 567 -29.53 9.56 -1.13
N PHE A 568 -29.20 8.57 -0.30
CA PHE A 568 -29.45 7.15 -0.59
C PHE A 568 -30.77 6.76 0.06
N GLY A 569 -31.67 6.17 -0.73
CA GLY A 569 -32.88 5.55 -0.23
C GLY A 569 -32.61 4.38 0.71
N SER A 570 -33.62 3.81 1.35
CA SER A 570 -33.47 2.59 2.14
C SER A 570 -33.26 1.40 1.22
N PRO A 571 -32.24 0.54 1.47
CA PRO A 571 -32.15 -0.73 0.77
C PRO A 571 -33.35 -1.57 1.20
N GLN A 572 -34.20 -1.93 0.25
CA GLN A 572 -35.29 -2.84 0.49
C GLN A 572 -34.85 -4.15 -0.14
N GLN A 573 -34.70 -5.18 0.67
CA GLN A 573 -34.55 -6.57 0.18
C GLN A 573 -35.93 -7.02 -0.28
N GLY A 574 -35.99 -7.66 -1.44
CA GLY A 574 -37.21 -8.35 -1.86
C GLY A 574 -37.46 -9.51 -0.89
N ASP A 575 -38.64 -9.51 -0.26
CA ASP A 575 -39.16 -10.65 0.50
C ASP A 575 -39.28 -11.90 -0.34
#